data_ddaf1ab2d91b0afebf66fddec4cac6e9
#
_entry.id   ddaf1ab2d91b0afebf66fddec4cac6e9
#
_cell.length_a   1.000
_cell.length_b   1.000
_cell.length_c   1.000
_cell.angle_alpha   90.00
_cell.angle_beta   90.00
_cell.angle_gamma   90.00
#
_symmetry.space_group_name_H-M   'P 1'
#
loop_
_entity.id
_entity.type
_entity.pdbx_description
1 polymer ?
#
loop_
_entity_poly.entity_id
_entity_poly.type
_entity_poly.pdbx_seq_one_letter_code
_entity_poly.pdbx_strand_id
1 'polypeptide(L)'
;AALVLPQVNTAAMNLHLAEIARHGAADAVVILDQAGWHGGNALIVPQNLTLLPLPPYSPELNPIENLWLYLRHNFLNARVYDGYQAVVDACCDAWNRLRAVPGQIRSITTRDWAKTVMN
;
A
#
# COMPACT_ATOMS: atom_id res chain seq x y z
N ALA A 1 1.13 -7.03 0.99
CA ALA A 1 2.32 -6.73 1.80
C ALA A 1 2.29 -5.29 2.31
N ALA A 2 2.86 -5.06 3.46
CA ALA A 2 3.02 -3.73 4.03
C ALA A 2 4.38 -3.61 4.72
N LEU A 3 4.95 -2.42 4.65
CA LEU A 3 6.20 -2.08 5.32
C LEU A 3 6.02 -0.80 6.13
N VAL A 4 6.57 -0.77 7.34
CA VAL A 4 6.63 0.43 8.16
C VAL A 4 8.07 0.92 8.15
N LEU A 5 8.31 2.07 7.51
CA LEU A 5 9.65 2.59 7.27
C LEU A 5 9.76 4.03 7.77
N PRO A 6 10.96 4.47 8.16
CA PRO A 6 11.14 5.83 8.69
C PRO A 6 11.05 6.92 7.61
N GLN A 7 11.23 6.56 6.35
CA GLN A 7 11.22 7.51 5.23
C GLN A 7 10.49 6.92 4.04
N VAL A 8 9.86 7.79 3.24
CA VAL A 8 9.21 7.43 1.99
C VAL A 8 10.02 8.03 0.85
N ASN A 9 10.77 7.19 0.15
CA ASN A 9 11.64 7.58 -0.96
C ASN A 9 11.75 6.44 -1.98
N THR A 10 12.52 6.63 -3.03
CA THR A 10 12.72 5.61 -4.07
C THR A 10 13.30 4.32 -3.52
N ALA A 11 14.25 4.39 -2.58
CA ALA A 11 14.83 3.20 -1.96
C ALA A 11 13.78 2.41 -1.17
N ALA A 12 12.93 3.10 -0.42
CA ALA A 12 11.81 2.48 0.30
C ALA A 12 10.81 1.83 -0.67
N MET A 13 10.52 2.50 -1.78
CA MET A 13 9.63 1.95 -2.81
C MET A 13 10.23 0.70 -3.46
N ASN A 14 11.53 0.67 -3.71
CA ASN A 14 12.19 -0.51 -4.25
C ASN A 14 12.07 -1.70 -3.31
N LEU A 15 12.22 -1.50 -1.99
CA LEU A 15 12.02 -2.54 -0.99
C LEU A 15 10.58 -3.05 -1.02
N HIS A 16 9.63 -2.14 -1.11
CA HIS A 16 8.20 -2.49 -1.11
C HIS A 16 7.82 -3.28 -2.37
N LEU A 17 8.26 -2.85 -3.53
CA LEU A 17 8.02 -3.57 -4.79
C LEU A 17 8.65 -4.97 -4.77
N ALA A 18 9.86 -5.10 -4.26
CA ALA A 18 10.51 -6.40 -4.12
C ALA A 18 9.72 -7.33 -3.21
N GLU A 19 9.19 -6.81 -2.12
CA GLU A 19 8.37 -7.58 -1.17
C GLU A 19 7.04 -8.01 -1.80
N ILE A 20 6.38 -7.13 -2.53
CA ILE A 20 5.15 -7.45 -3.27
C ILE A 20 5.43 -8.56 -4.29
N ALA A 21 6.50 -8.44 -5.05
CA ALA A 21 6.88 -9.42 -6.06
C ALA A 21 7.18 -10.79 -5.47
N ARG A 22 7.79 -10.82 -4.28
CA ARG A 22 8.14 -12.06 -3.58
C ARG A 22 6.92 -12.81 -3.09
N HIS A 23 5.88 -12.10 -2.66
CA HIS A 23 4.64 -12.70 -2.17
C HIS A 23 3.68 -13.11 -3.28
N GLY A 24 3.83 -12.53 -4.48
CA GLY A 24 3.01 -12.87 -5.62
C GLY A 24 3.65 -13.98 -6.45
N ALA A 25 2.93 -15.08 -6.65
CA ALA A 25 3.42 -16.18 -7.47
C ALA A 25 3.19 -15.96 -8.97
N ALA A 26 2.45 -14.93 -9.35
CA ALA A 26 2.03 -14.65 -10.73
C ALA A 26 2.28 -13.18 -11.07
N ASP A 27 2.09 -12.82 -12.33
CA ASP A 27 2.14 -11.44 -12.77
C ASP A 27 1.08 -10.60 -12.06
N ALA A 28 1.44 -9.39 -11.66
CA ALA A 28 0.56 -8.49 -10.94
C ALA A 28 0.67 -7.06 -11.48
N VAL A 29 -0.44 -6.33 -11.39
CA VAL A 29 -0.49 -4.89 -11.70
C VAL A 29 -0.51 -4.12 -10.38
N VAL A 30 0.44 -3.20 -10.24
CA VAL A 30 0.51 -2.31 -9.06
C VAL A 30 -0.02 -0.95 -9.45
N ILE A 31 -1.13 -0.56 -8.83
CA ILE A 31 -1.76 0.74 -9.03
C ILE A 31 -1.10 1.73 -8.06
N LEU A 32 -0.64 2.85 -8.58
CA LEU A 32 0.04 3.87 -7.75
C LEU A 32 -0.31 5.28 -8.24
N ASP A 33 -0.19 6.23 -7.32
CA ASP A 33 -0.31 7.63 -7.67
C ASP A 33 0.99 8.13 -8.35
N GLN A 34 0.97 9.39 -8.80
CA GLN A 34 2.12 9.97 -9.48
C GLN A 34 3.01 10.79 -8.53
N ALA A 35 3.35 10.23 -7.36
CA ALA A 35 4.35 10.84 -6.50
C ALA A 35 5.71 10.90 -7.22
N GLY A 36 6.48 11.95 -6.99
CA GLY A 36 7.71 12.21 -7.73
C GLY A 36 8.74 11.07 -7.67
N TRP A 37 8.73 10.27 -6.61
CA TRP A 37 9.65 9.14 -6.45
C TRP A 37 9.16 7.84 -7.09
N HIS A 38 7.93 7.79 -7.62
CA HIS A 38 7.38 6.60 -8.28
C HIS A 38 7.90 6.40 -9.71
N GLY A 39 8.34 7.43 -10.38
CA GLY A 39 8.75 7.38 -11.79
C GLY A 39 10.23 7.63 -12.04
N GLY A 40 11.07 7.66 -11.00
CA GLY A 40 12.50 7.94 -11.13
C GLY A 40 13.28 6.81 -11.80
N ASN A 41 14.41 7.14 -12.42
CA ASN A 41 15.30 6.16 -13.05
C ASN A 41 15.92 5.17 -12.06
N ALA A 42 15.93 5.52 -10.77
CA ALA A 42 16.43 4.65 -9.71
C ALA A 42 15.39 3.63 -9.24
N LEU A 43 14.18 3.69 -9.77
CA LEU A 43 13.13 2.74 -9.40
C LEU A 43 13.38 1.38 -10.06
N ILE A 44 13.43 0.33 -9.23
CA ILE A 44 13.67 -1.04 -9.69
C ILE A 44 12.33 -1.78 -9.68
N VAL A 45 11.81 -2.06 -10.86
CA VAL A 45 10.51 -2.76 -11.02
C VAL A 45 10.77 -4.24 -11.25
N PRO A 46 10.34 -5.13 -10.33
CA PRO A 46 10.45 -6.58 -10.53
C PRO A 46 9.74 -7.03 -11.81
N GLN A 47 10.26 -8.09 -12.42
CA GLN A 47 9.82 -8.56 -13.73
C GLN A 47 8.35 -9.00 -13.77
N ASN A 48 7.83 -9.50 -12.64
CA ASN A 48 6.43 -9.94 -12.54
C ASN A 48 5.46 -8.82 -12.15
N LEU A 49 5.94 -7.57 -12.04
CA LEU A 49 5.08 -6.43 -11.72
C LEU A 49 4.98 -5.48 -12.90
N THR A 50 3.77 -4.99 -13.13
CA THR A 50 3.48 -3.89 -14.06
C THR A 50 2.94 -2.73 -13.26
N LEU A 51 3.55 -1.56 -13.39
CA LEU A 51 3.08 -0.36 -12.71
C LEU A 51 1.98 0.32 -13.53
N LEU A 52 0.89 0.68 -12.89
CA LEU A 52 -0.22 1.43 -13.49
C LEU A 52 -0.37 2.76 -12.75
N PRO A 53 0.24 3.85 -13.26
CA PRO A 53 0.08 5.17 -12.64
C PRO A 53 -1.36 5.68 -12.82
N LEU A 54 -1.92 6.23 -11.75
CA LEU A 54 -3.21 6.90 -11.81
C LEU A 54 -3.03 8.33 -12.36
N PRO A 55 -4.11 8.94 -12.89
CA PRO A 55 -4.05 10.35 -13.29
C PRO A 55 -3.61 11.24 -12.12
N PRO A 56 -2.92 12.36 -12.40
CA PRO A 56 -2.51 13.27 -11.33
C PRO A 56 -3.73 13.85 -10.61
N TYR A 57 -3.55 14.13 -9.30
CA TYR A 57 -4.59 14.72 -8.45
C TYR A 57 -5.89 13.90 -8.39
N SER A 58 -5.79 12.57 -8.44
CA SER A 58 -6.96 11.69 -8.41
C SER A 58 -6.85 10.64 -7.28
N PRO A 59 -6.69 11.06 -6.01
CA PRO A 59 -6.54 10.11 -4.90
C PRO A 59 -7.79 9.23 -4.71
N GLU A 60 -8.97 9.73 -5.10
CA GLU A 60 -10.23 8.99 -5.00
C GLU A 60 -10.25 7.72 -5.85
N LEU A 61 -9.39 7.64 -6.86
CA LEU A 61 -9.25 6.44 -7.69
C LEU A 61 -8.34 5.39 -7.07
N ASN A 62 -7.54 5.76 -6.07
CA ASN A 62 -6.60 4.83 -5.46
C ASN A 62 -7.25 4.10 -4.28
N PRO A 63 -7.48 2.77 -4.40
CA PRO A 63 -8.16 2.01 -3.35
C PRO A 63 -7.42 2.02 -2.00
N ILE A 64 -6.12 2.27 -1.99
CA ILE A 64 -5.32 2.30 -0.76
C ILE A 64 -5.76 3.42 0.19
N GLU A 65 -6.33 4.50 -0.33
CA GLU A 65 -6.82 5.61 0.51
C GLU A 65 -7.94 5.15 1.44
N ASN A 66 -8.80 4.25 0.99
CA ASN A 66 -9.85 3.67 1.83
C ASN A 66 -9.26 2.76 2.91
N LEU A 67 -8.19 2.05 2.59
CA LEU A 67 -7.51 1.20 3.54
C LEU A 67 -6.87 2.02 4.67
N TRP A 68 -6.20 3.13 4.33
CA TRP A 68 -5.66 4.06 5.32
C TRP A 68 -6.74 4.62 6.23
N LEU A 69 -7.87 5.02 5.65
CA LEU A 69 -8.99 5.55 6.40
C LEU A 69 -9.53 4.50 7.39
N TYR A 70 -9.69 3.27 6.95
CA TYR A 70 -10.16 2.17 7.77
C TYR A 70 -9.20 1.87 8.94
N LEU A 71 -7.90 1.76 8.67
CA LEU A 71 -6.89 1.52 9.68
C LEU A 71 -6.88 2.63 10.73
N ARG A 72 -6.93 3.88 10.26
CA ARG A 72 -6.91 5.05 11.14
C ARG A 72 -8.14 5.08 12.05
N HIS A 73 -9.33 4.85 11.51
CA HIS A 73 -10.57 4.93 12.27
C HIS A 73 -10.77 3.77 13.24
N ASN A 74 -10.30 2.58 12.89
CA ASN A 74 -10.59 1.37 13.67
C ASN A 74 -9.46 0.95 14.63
N PHE A 75 -8.21 1.27 14.31
CA PHE A 75 -7.07 0.77 15.08
C PHE A 75 -6.11 1.84 15.57
N LEU A 76 -6.05 2.99 14.89
CA LEU A 76 -5.06 4.03 15.18
C LEU A 76 -5.70 5.34 15.67
N ASN A 77 -6.99 5.31 15.99
CA ASN A 77 -7.76 6.51 16.27
C ASN A 77 -7.35 7.18 17.59
N ALA A 78 -7.10 8.50 17.53
CA ALA A 78 -7.00 9.42 18.68
C ALA A 78 -6.07 8.95 19.81
N ARG A 79 -5.00 8.22 19.50
CA ARG A 79 -4.01 7.81 20.51
C ARG A 79 -2.84 8.77 20.57
N VAL A 80 -2.32 8.98 21.80
CA VAL A 80 -1.02 9.57 22.01
C VAL A 80 0.00 8.45 22.16
N TYR A 81 1.08 8.48 21.38
CA TYR A 81 2.09 7.44 21.39
C TYR A 81 3.37 7.90 22.08
N ASP A 82 3.97 7.02 22.87
CA ASP A 82 5.23 7.28 23.56
C ASP A 82 6.42 6.99 22.63
N GLY A 83 6.64 7.88 21.66
CA GLY A 83 7.79 7.82 20.78
C GLY A 83 7.59 6.98 19.52
N TYR A 84 8.65 6.91 18.73
CA TYR A 84 8.63 6.29 17.39
C TYR A 84 8.31 4.80 17.43
N GLN A 85 8.93 4.06 18.36
CA GLN A 85 8.72 2.60 18.42
C GLN A 85 7.27 2.25 18.73
N ALA A 86 6.61 3.02 19.58
CA ALA A 86 5.18 2.83 19.89
C ALA A 86 4.31 3.02 18.64
N VAL A 87 4.65 3.98 17.79
CA VAL A 87 3.94 4.19 16.50
C VAL A 87 4.15 2.99 15.58
N VAL A 88 5.39 2.52 15.43
CA VAL A 88 5.70 1.34 14.60
C VAL A 88 4.93 0.12 15.07
N ASP A 89 4.94 -0.14 16.38
CA ASP A 89 4.25 -1.29 16.96
C ASP A 89 2.74 -1.21 16.72
N ALA A 90 2.16 -0.02 16.89
CA ALA A 90 0.73 0.19 16.63
C ALA A 90 0.36 -0.03 15.17
N CYS A 91 1.18 0.44 14.24
CA CYS A 91 0.95 0.24 12.80
C CYS A 91 1.06 -1.23 12.42
N CYS A 92 2.05 -1.94 12.93
CA CYS A 92 2.22 -3.37 12.68
C CYS A 92 1.05 -4.18 13.25
N ASP A 93 0.61 -3.87 14.47
CA ASP A 93 -0.54 -4.52 15.10
C ASP A 93 -1.82 -4.25 14.31
N ALA A 94 -2.05 -3.02 13.91
CA ALA A 94 -3.23 -2.65 13.11
C ALA A 94 -3.28 -3.42 11.79
N TRP A 95 -2.16 -3.50 11.09
CA TRP A 95 -2.06 -4.25 9.84
C TRP A 95 -2.32 -5.75 10.06
N ASN A 96 -1.72 -6.33 11.08
CA ASN A 96 -1.89 -7.75 11.38
C ASN A 96 -3.33 -8.09 11.76
N ARG A 97 -4.00 -7.22 12.51
CA ARG A 97 -5.42 -7.38 12.85
C ARG A 97 -6.32 -7.31 11.63
N LEU A 98 -6.07 -6.34 10.74
CA LEU A 98 -6.83 -6.21 9.50
C LEU A 98 -6.64 -7.45 8.63
N ARG A 99 -5.41 -7.92 8.48
CA ARG A 99 -5.06 -9.09 7.69
C ARG A 99 -5.69 -10.38 8.20
N ALA A 100 -5.90 -10.46 9.51
CA ALA A 100 -6.48 -11.64 10.14
C ALA A 100 -7.97 -11.85 9.82
N VAL A 101 -8.66 -10.81 9.35
CA VAL A 101 -10.10 -10.91 8.99
C VAL A 101 -10.22 -11.29 7.52
N PRO A 102 -10.70 -12.52 7.19
CA PRO A 102 -10.80 -12.97 5.81
C PRO A 102 -11.65 -12.04 4.94
N GLY A 103 -11.14 -11.65 3.79
CA GLY A 103 -11.87 -10.85 2.82
C GLY A 103 -12.00 -9.37 3.16
N GLN A 104 -11.55 -8.90 4.31
CA GLN A 104 -11.73 -7.51 4.73
C GLN A 104 -10.96 -6.54 3.83
N ILE A 105 -9.70 -6.83 3.53
CA ILE A 105 -8.89 -5.99 2.64
C ILE A 105 -9.53 -5.92 1.26
N ARG A 106 -9.97 -7.06 0.73
CA ARG A 106 -10.64 -7.12 -0.57
C ARG A 106 -11.92 -6.27 -0.57
N SER A 107 -12.73 -6.38 0.47
CA SER A 107 -13.97 -5.62 0.60
C SER A 107 -13.72 -4.11 0.60
N ILE A 108 -12.71 -3.65 1.33
CA ILE A 108 -12.38 -2.24 1.44
C ILE A 108 -11.79 -1.69 0.13
N THR A 109 -10.98 -2.46 -0.57
CA THR A 109 -10.19 -1.98 -1.71
C THR A 109 -10.79 -2.29 -3.08
N THR A 110 -11.85 -3.09 -3.16
CA THR A 110 -12.48 -3.43 -4.44
C THR A 110 -13.15 -2.21 -5.07
N ARG A 111 -12.82 -1.95 -6.32
CA ARG A 111 -13.41 -0.89 -7.15
C ARG A 111 -13.78 -1.47 -8.52
N ASP A 112 -14.91 -1.03 -9.07
CA ASP A 112 -15.40 -1.56 -10.34
C ASP A 112 -14.44 -1.29 -11.49
N TRP A 113 -13.86 -0.08 -11.56
CA TRP A 113 -12.88 0.26 -12.58
C TRP A 113 -11.64 -0.63 -12.51
N ALA A 114 -11.18 -0.96 -11.29
CA ALA A 114 -10.00 -1.79 -11.09
C ALA A 114 -10.25 -3.23 -11.53
N LYS A 115 -11.45 -3.75 -11.34
CA LYS A 115 -11.84 -5.07 -11.87
C LYS A 115 -11.72 -5.14 -13.37
N THR A 116 -12.13 -4.09 -14.06
CA THR A 116 -12.06 -4.01 -15.53
C THR A 116 -10.61 -4.05 -16.02
N VAL A 117 -9.71 -3.35 -15.34
CA VAL A 117 -8.29 -3.30 -15.69
C VAL A 117 -7.59 -4.63 -15.41
N MET A 118 -7.96 -5.31 -14.33
CA MET A 118 -7.29 -6.52 -13.84
C MET A 118 -7.81 -7.81 -14.49
N ASN A 119 -8.90 -7.74 -15.20
CA ASN A 119 -9.44 -8.83 -15.99
C ASN A 119 -8.93 -8.76 -17.42
#